data_857c48013994807dd348b49a123e7ab1
#
_entry.id   857c48013994807dd348b49a123e7ab1
#
_cell.length_a   1.000
_cell.length_b   1.000
_cell.length_c   1.000
_cell.angle_alpha   90.00
_cell.angle_beta   90.00
_cell.angle_gamma   90.00
#
_symmetry.space_group_name_H-M   'P 1'
#
loop_
_entity.id
_entity.type
_entity.pdbx_description
1 polymer ?
#
loop_
_entity_poly.entity_id
_entity_poly.type
_entity_poly.pdbx_seq_one_letter_code
_entity_poly.pdbx_strand_id
1 'polypeptide(L)'
;SMNSASIDSLAQLPFVDEIIIPPSPGDAGCAIGAALYCYIKSNSYNDLNVSKPSLFPSLKEIRNDELITKEIISNEFSVLKSDEDDAFLKAAELIAAGEVIGTVLYRSETGPRALGNRSLLCDGKNKEAVRILNTVIKNRSPFRPTAPAMRYEIAEKYYELRSEIYDCYKYMNATCKCLEDNISLEFPTTHIDGTARIQIVENNSSLDKLLSFLEPMGIEILANSSLNVSGDPTCFDLVDGLMVCSRTKLRYLLTDLGLLKRKT
;
A
#
# COMPACT_ATOMS: atom_id res chain seq x y z
N SER A 1 -3.13 2.63 -17.98
CA SER A 1 -4.18 1.63 -17.84
C SER A 1 -4.25 1.06 -16.43
N MET A 2 -5.46 0.76 -15.96
CA MET A 2 -5.68 0.18 -14.61
C MET A 2 -6.00 -1.32 -14.62
N ASN A 3 -6.03 -1.94 -15.79
CA ASN A 3 -6.23 -3.39 -15.92
C ASN A 3 -4.88 -4.12 -15.85
N SER A 4 -4.51 -4.55 -14.65
CA SER A 4 -3.21 -5.20 -14.40
C SER A 4 -3.02 -6.53 -15.13
N ALA A 5 -4.10 -7.31 -15.34
CA ALA A 5 -4.02 -8.56 -16.10
C ALA A 5 -3.74 -8.33 -17.58
N SER A 6 -4.33 -7.26 -18.17
CA SER A 6 -4.04 -6.90 -19.57
C SER A 6 -2.59 -6.45 -19.76
N ILE A 7 -1.98 -5.83 -18.76
CA ILE A 7 -0.58 -5.41 -18.82
C ILE A 7 0.35 -6.62 -18.90
N ASP A 8 0.14 -7.61 -18.03
CA ASP A 8 0.90 -8.87 -18.08
C ASP A 8 0.74 -9.58 -19.44
N SER A 9 -0.50 -9.65 -19.96
CA SER A 9 -0.76 -10.25 -21.26
C SER A 9 -0.07 -9.51 -22.42
N LEU A 10 -0.01 -8.18 -22.37
CA LEU A 10 0.69 -7.37 -23.38
C LEU A 10 2.21 -7.56 -23.32
N ALA A 11 2.77 -7.69 -22.11
CA ALA A 11 4.20 -7.92 -21.92
C ALA A 11 4.68 -9.28 -22.45
N GLN A 12 3.75 -10.21 -22.71
CA GLN A 12 4.05 -11.54 -23.30
C GLN A 12 4.18 -11.50 -24.83
N LEU A 13 3.82 -10.38 -25.47
CA LEU A 13 3.89 -10.28 -26.91
C LEU A 13 5.34 -10.09 -27.39
N PRO A 14 5.81 -10.87 -28.41
CA PRO A 14 7.22 -10.94 -28.76
C PRO A 14 7.78 -9.65 -29.38
N PHE A 15 6.95 -8.67 -29.66
CA PHE A 15 7.30 -7.38 -30.23
C PHE A 15 7.19 -6.23 -29.21
N VAL A 16 6.98 -6.54 -27.93
CA VAL A 16 6.90 -5.57 -26.84
C VAL A 16 8.18 -5.67 -26.03
N ASP A 17 9.00 -4.64 -26.11
CA ASP A 17 10.27 -4.58 -25.38
C ASP A 17 10.08 -4.04 -23.96
N GLU A 18 9.18 -3.07 -23.79
CA GLU A 18 8.91 -2.43 -22.48
C GLU A 18 7.48 -1.85 -22.43
N ILE A 19 6.88 -1.88 -21.23
CA ILE A 19 5.61 -1.19 -20.95
C ILE A 19 5.81 -0.25 -19.76
N ILE A 20 5.66 1.04 -19.99
CA ILE A 20 5.76 2.07 -18.97
C ILE A 20 4.34 2.51 -18.56
N ILE A 21 4.01 2.35 -17.29
CA ILE A 21 2.76 2.83 -16.72
C ILE A 21 3.08 3.77 -15.57
N PRO A 22 2.61 5.03 -15.62
CA PRO A 22 2.85 5.97 -14.54
C PRO A 22 2.15 5.54 -13.25
N PRO A 23 2.58 6.02 -12.08
CA PRO A 23 1.96 5.71 -10.78
C PRO A 23 0.45 6.03 -10.73
N SER A 24 0.04 7.06 -11.46
CA SER A 24 -1.36 7.48 -11.61
C SER A 24 -1.87 7.25 -13.03
N PRO A 25 -2.22 6.01 -13.42
CA PRO A 25 -2.55 5.65 -14.80
C PRO A 25 -3.98 5.99 -15.22
N GLY A 26 -4.79 6.57 -14.34
CA GLY A 26 -6.17 6.99 -14.60
C GLY A 26 -6.32 8.49 -14.88
N ASP A 27 -7.55 8.99 -14.84
CA ASP A 27 -7.89 10.39 -15.14
C ASP A 27 -7.13 11.39 -14.26
N ALA A 28 -6.85 11.03 -13.00
CA ALA A 28 -6.05 11.87 -12.10
C ALA A 28 -4.63 12.15 -12.63
N GLY A 29 -4.05 11.25 -13.41
CA GLY A 29 -2.74 11.44 -14.05
C GLY A 29 -2.75 12.47 -15.17
N CYS A 30 -3.91 12.80 -15.76
CA CYS A 30 -4.02 13.79 -16.81
C CYS A 30 -3.59 15.20 -16.34
N ALA A 31 -3.90 15.55 -15.10
CA ALA A 31 -3.48 16.82 -14.51
C ALA A 31 -1.94 16.91 -14.38
N ILE A 32 -1.32 15.82 -13.95
CA ILE A 32 0.15 15.70 -13.87
C ILE A 32 0.77 15.81 -15.26
N GLY A 33 0.23 15.05 -16.23
CA GLY A 33 0.70 15.07 -17.60
C GLY A 33 0.58 16.45 -18.25
N ALA A 34 -0.52 17.16 -18.01
CA ALA A 34 -0.71 18.52 -18.52
C ALA A 34 0.33 19.50 -17.92
N ALA A 35 0.55 19.44 -16.61
CA ALA A 35 1.56 20.27 -15.94
C ALA A 35 2.97 19.99 -16.46
N LEU A 36 3.35 18.71 -16.60
CA LEU A 36 4.64 18.30 -17.17
C LEU A 36 4.80 18.75 -18.62
N TYR A 37 3.76 18.64 -19.43
CA TYR A 37 3.79 19.09 -20.81
C TYR A 37 4.04 20.61 -20.93
N CYS A 38 3.35 21.41 -20.10
CA CYS A 38 3.56 22.85 -20.06
C CYS A 38 4.98 23.20 -19.60
N TYR A 39 5.47 22.48 -18.56
CA TYR A 39 6.82 22.68 -18.05
C TYR A 39 7.90 22.39 -19.12
N ILE A 40 7.80 21.25 -19.80
CA ILE A 40 8.76 20.85 -20.86
C ILE A 40 8.75 21.82 -22.03
N LYS A 41 7.57 22.39 -22.38
CA LYS A 41 7.50 23.42 -23.41
C LYS A 41 8.22 24.72 -23.06
N SER A 42 8.30 25.05 -21.79
CA SER A 42 8.89 26.31 -21.29
C SER A 42 10.33 26.15 -20.81
N ASN A 43 10.80 24.92 -20.59
CA ASN A 43 12.10 24.60 -19.99
C ASN A 43 12.75 23.42 -20.74
N SER A 44 14.02 23.14 -20.44
CA SER A 44 14.68 21.94 -20.95
C SER A 44 14.15 20.69 -20.26
N TYR A 45 13.99 19.59 -20.99
CA TYR A 45 13.63 18.28 -20.44
C TYR A 45 14.63 17.82 -19.35
N ASN A 46 15.89 18.19 -19.48
CA ASN A 46 16.94 17.81 -18.53
C ASN A 46 16.81 18.48 -17.15
N ASP A 47 15.97 19.50 -17.01
CA ASP A 47 15.71 20.20 -15.75
C ASP A 47 14.57 19.55 -14.95
N LEU A 48 13.93 18.50 -15.51
CA LEU A 48 12.88 17.75 -14.85
C LEU A 48 13.45 16.77 -13.82
N ASN A 49 13.28 17.10 -12.55
CA ASN A 49 13.53 16.18 -11.45
C ASN A 49 12.20 15.63 -10.91
N VAL A 50 11.61 14.64 -11.59
CA VAL A 50 10.36 13.97 -11.16
C VAL A 50 10.73 12.76 -10.35
N SER A 51 11.10 12.95 -9.10
CA SER A 51 11.76 11.91 -8.31
C SER A 51 10.86 11.02 -7.45
N LYS A 52 9.57 11.29 -7.26
CA LYS A 52 8.70 10.38 -6.45
C LYS A 52 7.20 10.57 -6.75
N PRO A 53 6.42 9.47 -6.70
CA PRO A 53 4.97 9.48 -7.00
C PRO A 53 4.08 10.08 -5.91
N SER A 54 4.61 10.61 -4.81
CA SER A 54 3.80 11.29 -3.79
C SER A 54 3.78 12.79 -4.04
N LEU A 55 2.72 13.26 -4.71
CA LEU A 55 2.53 14.67 -5.05
C LEU A 55 1.69 15.44 -4.03
N PHE A 56 1.09 14.75 -3.08
CA PHE A 56 0.27 15.41 -2.05
C PHE A 56 1.13 15.95 -0.91
N PRO A 57 0.69 17.02 -0.26
CA PRO A 57 1.38 17.57 0.91
C PRO A 57 1.50 16.52 2.02
N SER A 58 2.52 16.63 2.86
CA SER A 58 2.65 15.79 4.04
C SER A 58 1.57 16.13 5.08
N LEU A 59 1.28 15.20 6.00
CA LEU A 59 0.34 15.46 7.09
C LEU A 59 0.73 16.69 7.93
N LYS A 60 2.04 16.99 8.02
CA LYS A 60 2.55 18.17 8.72
C LYS A 60 2.21 19.49 8.02
N GLU A 61 1.95 19.45 6.71
CA GLU A 61 1.60 20.63 5.90
C GLU A 61 0.08 20.81 5.81
N ILE A 62 -0.72 19.75 6.03
CA ILE A 62 -2.17 19.82 6.11
C ILE A 62 -2.56 20.25 7.53
N ARG A 63 -2.65 21.52 7.76
CA ARG A 63 -3.08 22.12 9.03
C ARG A 63 -4.61 22.10 9.17
N ASN A 64 -5.27 21.03 8.86
CA ASN A 64 -6.70 20.94 9.11
C ASN A 64 -6.94 20.39 10.51
N ASP A 65 -7.39 21.27 11.38
CA ASP A 65 -8.00 20.98 12.68
C ASP A 65 -7.14 20.16 13.66
N GLU A 66 -5.92 20.66 13.98
CA GLU A 66 -5.14 20.11 15.10
C GLU A 66 -6.02 19.94 16.36
N LEU A 67 -6.98 20.83 16.58
CA LEU A 67 -7.90 20.76 17.71
C LEU A 67 -8.85 19.57 17.59
N ILE A 68 -9.51 19.38 16.43
CA ILE A 68 -10.41 18.26 16.19
C ILE A 68 -9.64 16.94 16.26
N THR A 69 -8.47 16.86 15.61
CA THR A 69 -7.63 15.67 15.63
C THR A 69 -7.20 15.32 17.06
N LYS A 70 -6.76 16.31 17.85
CA LYS A 70 -6.36 16.12 19.26
C LYS A 70 -7.55 15.68 20.12
N GLU A 71 -8.73 16.23 19.90
CA GLU A 71 -9.95 15.86 20.61
C GLU A 71 -10.37 14.43 20.31
N ILE A 72 -10.40 14.02 19.03
CA ILE A 72 -10.73 12.64 18.63
C ILE A 72 -9.70 11.67 19.22
N ILE A 73 -8.40 11.96 19.08
CA ILE A 73 -7.35 11.09 19.63
C ILE A 73 -7.50 10.98 21.15
N SER A 74 -7.68 12.09 21.87
CA SER A 74 -7.81 12.04 23.33
C SER A 74 -9.03 11.29 23.83
N ASN A 75 -10.14 11.34 23.10
CA ASN A 75 -11.40 10.70 23.50
C ASN A 75 -11.46 9.23 23.09
N GLU A 76 -11.07 8.90 21.84
CA GLU A 76 -11.30 7.58 21.24
C GLU A 76 -10.04 6.72 21.15
N PHE A 77 -8.85 7.30 21.26
CA PHE A 77 -7.60 6.60 21.06
C PHE A 77 -6.63 6.77 22.22
N SER A 78 -5.70 5.84 22.33
CA SER A 78 -4.50 5.92 23.16
C SER A 78 -3.25 5.83 22.29
N VAL A 79 -2.25 6.64 22.57
CA VAL A 79 -0.93 6.55 21.93
C VAL A 79 -0.17 5.41 22.61
N LEU A 80 0.12 4.33 21.90
CA LEU A 80 0.91 3.21 22.42
C LEU A 80 2.41 3.51 22.41
N LYS A 81 2.87 4.13 21.32
CA LYS A 81 4.25 4.53 21.08
C LYS A 81 4.26 5.84 20.30
N SER A 82 5.03 6.80 20.76
CA SER A 82 5.17 8.12 20.11
C SER A 82 6.49 8.26 19.34
N ASP A 83 7.54 7.52 19.72
CA ASP A 83 8.76 7.43 18.92
C ASP A 83 8.50 6.65 17.64
N GLU A 84 9.12 7.07 16.54
CA GLU A 84 8.84 6.49 15.22
C GLU A 84 9.32 5.04 15.13
N ASP A 85 10.56 4.74 15.55
CA ASP A 85 11.09 3.37 15.44
C ASP A 85 10.37 2.41 16.39
N ASP A 86 10.09 2.86 17.61
CA ASP A 86 9.28 2.12 18.59
C ASP A 86 7.85 1.86 18.07
N ALA A 87 7.25 2.82 17.33
CA ALA A 87 5.93 2.69 16.76
C ALA A 87 5.94 1.66 15.61
N PHE A 88 6.94 1.68 14.73
CA PHE A 88 7.11 0.69 13.67
C PHE A 88 7.39 -0.72 14.23
N LEU A 89 8.29 -0.82 15.20
CA LEU A 89 8.55 -2.11 15.89
C LEU A 89 7.27 -2.66 16.52
N LYS A 90 6.52 -1.82 17.25
CA LYS A 90 5.27 -2.26 17.88
C LYS A 90 4.20 -2.63 16.87
N ALA A 91 4.12 -1.94 15.73
CA ALA A 91 3.24 -2.30 14.62
C ALA A 91 3.64 -3.66 14.02
N ALA A 92 4.94 -3.94 13.86
CA ALA A 92 5.44 -5.24 13.40
C ALA A 92 5.08 -6.37 14.38
N GLU A 93 5.26 -6.16 15.69
CA GLU A 93 4.83 -7.13 16.72
C GLU A 93 3.33 -7.45 16.65
N LEU A 94 2.50 -6.44 16.40
CA LEU A 94 1.05 -6.62 16.26
C LEU A 94 0.70 -7.41 14.99
N ILE A 95 1.36 -7.12 13.87
CA ILE A 95 1.19 -7.89 12.63
C ILE A 95 1.61 -9.35 12.85
N ALA A 96 2.73 -9.58 13.53
CA ALA A 96 3.20 -10.92 13.87
C ALA A 96 2.23 -11.68 14.81
N ALA A 97 1.49 -10.95 15.65
CA ALA A 97 0.42 -11.49 16.46
C ALA A 97 -0.90 -11.73 15.69
N GLY A 98 -0.94 -11.48 14.39
CA GLY A 98 -2.11 -11.68 13.52
C GLY A 98 -3.07 -10.49 13.45
N GLU A 99 -2.68 -9.32 13.95
CA GLU A 99 -3.51 -8.11 13.86
C GLU A 99 -3.43 -7.47 12.47
N VAL A 100 -4.49 -6.73 12.15
CA VAL A 100 -4.51 -5.82 11.00
C VAL A 100 -4.26 -4.41 11.50
N ILE A 101 -3.33 -3.70 10.88
CA ILE A 101 -3.07 -2.29 11.17
C ILE A 101 -3.43 -1.40 9.99
N GLY A 102 -3.87 -0.18 10.26
CA GLY A 102 -3.98 0.90 9.27
C GLY A 102 -2.73 1.76 9.28
N THR A 103 -2.41 2.39 8.15
CA THR A 103 -1.31 3.36 8.06
C THR A 103 -1.81 4.71 7.55
N VAL A 104 -1.42 5.78 8.22
CA VAL A 104 -1.56 7.17 7.75
C VAL A 104 -0.21 7.85 7.98
N LEU A 105 0.70 7.63 7.04
CA LEU A 105 2.10 8.04 7.12
C LEU A 105 2.44 9.05 6.04
N TYR A 106 3.28 10.02 6.38
CA TYR A 106 3.87 10.98 5.46
C TYR A 106 2.87 11.56 4.45
N ARG A 107 3.25 11.56 3.15
CA ARG A 107 2.39 11.99 2.05
C ARG A 107 1.49 10.85 1.58
N SER A 108 0.27 11.17 1.18
CA SER A 108 -0.59 10.22 0.50
C SER A 108 0.02 9.81 -0.85
N GLU A 109 -0.25 8.60 -1.27
CA GLU A 109 0.10 8.14 -2.60
C GLU A 109 -0.69 8.88 -3.67
N THR A 110 -0.04 9.10 -4.82
CA THR A 110 -0.70 9.54 -6.04
C THR A 110 -1.19 8.32 -6.83
N GLY A 111 -2.43 8.35 -7.26
CA GLY A 111 -2.99 7.26 -8.07
C GLY A 111 -3.98 6.38 -7.32
N PRO A 112 -4.46 5.31 -7.98
CA PRO A 112 -5.59 4.52 -7.51
C PRO A 112 -5.21 3.43 -6.48
N ARG A 113 -3.93 3.30 -6.13
CA ARG A 113 -3.43 2.24 -5.26
C ARG A 113 -2.83 2.79 -3.98
N ALA A 114 -3.14 2.15 -2.87
CA ALA A 114 -2.43 2.36 -1.61
C ALA A 114 -1.12 1.55 -1.63
N LEU A 115 0.00 2.22 -1.40
CA LEU A 115 1.35 1.67 -1.54
C LEU A 115 2.11 1.64 -0.20
N GLY A 116 1.40 1.80 0.91
CA GLY A 116 1.95 1.72 2.26
C GLY A 116 1.63 2.90 3.16
N ASN A 117 1.37 4.09 2.60
CA ASN A 117 1.10 5.28 3.41
C ASN A 117 -0.39 5.45 3.75
N ARG A 118 -1.29 4.91 2.96
CA ARG A 118 -2.76 4.88 3.19
C ARG A 118 -3.28 3.45 3.03
N SER A 119 -2.74 2.55 3.84
CA SER A 119 -2.90 1.11 3.68
C SER A 119 -3.56 0.44 4.89
N LEU A 120 -4.18 -0.70 4.65
CA LEU A 120 -4.45 -1.74 5.62
C LEU A 120 -3.44 -2.85 5.40
N LEU A 121 -2.70 -3.21 6.43
CA LEU A 121 -1.60 -4.16 6.37
C LEU A 121 -1.79 -5.30 7.38
N CYS A 122 -1.45 -6.52 6.98
CA CYS A 122 -1.33 -7.68 7.86
C CYS A 122 -0.33 -8.68 7.26
N ASP A 123 0.00 -9.74 7.99
CA ASP A 123 0.81 -10.84 7.45
C ASP A 123 0.10 -11.47 6.24
N GLY A 124 0.76 -11.42 5.08
CA GLY A 124 0.24 -11.92 3.81
C GLY A 124 0.10 -13.43 3.76
N LYS A 125 0.76 -14.17 4.64
CA LYS A 125 0.67 -15.62 4.78
C LYS A 125 -0.41 -16.07 5.78
N ASN A 126 -0.89 -15.17 6.61
CA ASN A 126 -1.90 -15.47 7.63
C ASN A 126 -3.33 -15.39 7.05
N LYS A 127 -3.91 -16.57 6.77
CA LYS A 127 -5.28 -16.68 6.20
C LYS A 127 -6.33 -15.96 7.05
N GLU A 128 -6.23 -16.04 8.39
CA GLU A 128 -7.21 -15.43 9.29
C GLU A 128 -7.06 -13.90 9.31
N ALA A 129 -5.83 -13.36 9.33
CA ALA A 129 -5.59 -11.92 9.27
C ALA A 129 -6.13 -11.32 7.96
N VAL A 130 -5.89 -11.97 6.80
CA VAL A 130 -6.42 -11.54 5.51
C VAL A 130 -7.95 -11.67 5.46
N ARG A 131 -8.53 -12.71 6.07
CA ARG A 131 -9.98 -12.84 6.21
C ARG A 131 -10.57 -11.69 7.03
N ILE A 132 -9.98 -11.37 8.17
CA ILE A 132 -10.40 -10.24 9.02
C ILE A 132 -10.31 -8.93 8.25
N LEU A 133 -9.21 -8.69 7.55
CA LEU A 133 -9.04 -7.51 6.70
C LEU A 133 -10.20 -7.38 5.70
N ASN A 134 -10.53 -8.47 5.00
CA ASN A 134 -11.57 -8.47 3.98
C ASN A 134 -12.97 -8.33 4.57
N THR A 135 -13.33 -9.19 5.51
CA THR A 135 -14.73 -9.34 5.96
C THR A 135 -15.10 -8.39 7.08
N VAL A 136 -14.19 -8.21 8.04
CA VAL A 136 -14.49 -7.47 9.27
C VAL A 136 -14.20 -5.97 9.14
N ILE A 137 -13.10 -5.62 8.46
CA ILE A 137 -12.70 -4.22 8.31
C ILE A 137 -13.25 -3.64 7.02
N LYS A 138 -13.03 -4.31 5.89
CA LYS A 138 -13.48 -3.78 4.58
C LYS A 138 -14.93 -4.15 4.23
N ASN A 139 -15.58 -5.03 4.96
CA ASN A 139 -16.93 -5.52 4.68
C ASN A 139 -17.10 -5.95 3.21
N ARG A 140 -16.20 -6.79 2.72
CA ARG A 140 -16.20 -7.34 1.36
C ARG A 140 -16.03 -8.86 1.37
N SER A 141 -16.21 -9.48 0.23
CA SER A 141 -16.09 -10.94 0.06
C SER A 141 -14.76 -11.49 0.57
N PRO A 142 -14.76 -12.60 1.33
CA PRO A 142 -13.54 -13.19 1.91
C PRO A 142 -12.55 -13.69 0.85
N PHE A 143 -13.03 -14.08 -0.32
CA PHE A 143 -12.21 -14.60 -1.42
C PHE A 143 -11.63 -13.49 -2.31
N ARG A 144 -11.88 -12.22 -2.01
CA ARG A 144 -11.26 -11.13 -2.78
C ARG A 144 -9.78 -11.02 -2.41
N PRO A 145 -8.85 -11.24 -3.36
CA PRO A 145 -7.43 -11.22 -3.06
C PRO A 145 -6.98 -9.82 -2.65
N THR A 146 -6.01 -9.77 -1.75
CA THR A 146 -5.24 -8.57 -1.40
C THR A 146 -3.92 -8.59 -2.17
N ALA A 147 -3.34 -7.43 -2.39
CA ALA A 147 -2.03 -7.35 -3.05
C ALA A 147 -0.93 -7.76 -2.07
N PRO A 148 -0.07 -8.74 -2.41
CA PRO A 148 1.12 -9.01 -1.61
C PRO A 148 2.17 -7.93 -1.86
N ALA A 149 2.73 -7.38 -0.77
CA ALA A 149 3.81 -6.41 -0.80
C ALA A 149 5.06 -6.99 -0.15
N MET A 150 6.19 -6.93 -0.85
CA MET A 150 7.46 -7.52 -0.43
C MET A 150 8.63 -6.86 -1.12
N ARG A 151 9.84 -7.13 -0.63
CA ARG A 151 11.08 -6.74 -1.31
C ARG A 151 11.31 -7.56 -2.58
N TYR A 152 12.15 -7.03 -3.47
CA TYR A 152 12.46 -7.64 -4.76
C TYR A 152 12.98 -9.09 -4.62
N GLU A 153 13.91 -9.31 -3.71
CA GLU A 153 14.55 -10.61 -3.49
C GLU A 153 13.56 -11.69 -3.01
N ILE A 154 12.50 -11.25 -2.34
CA ILE A 154 11.41 -12.14 -1.93
C ILE A 154 10.45 -12.36 -3.10
N ALA A 155 10.16 -11.32 -3.89
CA ALA A 155 9.30 -11.45 -5.05
C ALA A 155 9.85 -12.46 -6.08
N GLU A 156 11.15 -12.46 -6.36
CA GLU A 156 11.80 -13.42 -7.25
C GLU A 156 11.67 -14.89 -6.79
N LYS A 157 11.55 -15.13 -5.49
CA LYS A 157 11.37 -16.50 -4.96
C LYS A 157 9.97 -17.05 -5.21
N TYR A 158 8.97 -16.17 -5.31
CA TYR A 158 7.57 -16.57 -5.32
C TYR A 158 6.84 -16.29 -6.63
N TYR A 159 7.38 -15.43 -7.50
CA TYR A 159 6.67 -14.95 -8.69
C TYR A 159 7.57 -14.91 -9.92
N GLU A 160 6.98 -15.21 -11.08
CA GLU A 160 7.61 -15.05 -12.39
C GLU A 160 7.61 -13.55 -12.76
N LEU A 161 8.72 -12.85 -12.47
CA LEU A 161 8.86 -11.44 -12.78
C LEU A 161 9.31 -11.23 -14.23
N ARG A 162 8.73 -10.21 -14.88
CA ARG A 162 9.08 -9.81 -16.26
C ARG A 162 9.80 -8.48 -16.25
N SER A 163 10.95 -8.41 -16.91
CA SER A 163 11.74 -7.19 -17.04
C SER A 163 10.99 -6.08 -17.75
N GLU A 164 10.15 -6.42 -18.76
CA GLU A 164 9.40 -5.51 -19.62
C GLU A 164 8.38 -4.65 -18.84
N ILE A 165 7.97 -5.10 -17.66
CA ILE A 165 6.97 -4.42 -16.82
C ILE A 165 7.43 -4.27 -15.37
N TYR A 166 8.74 -4.30 -15.13
CA TYR A 166 9.29 -4.28 -13.77
C TYR A 166 8.77 -3.09 -12.94
N ASP A 167 8.79 -1.88 -13.50
CA ASP A 167 8.31 -0.69 -12.79
C ASP A 167 6.80 -0.72 -12.50
N CYS A 168 6.02 -1.47 -13.27
CA CYS A 168 4.60 -1.65 -13.02
C CYS A 168 4.31 -2.37 -11.69
N TYR A 169 5.21 -3.27 -11.25
CA TYR A 169 5.06 -3.98 -9.97
C TYR A 169 5.22 -3.08 -8.76
N LYS A 170 6.01 -2.02 -8.83
CA LYS A 170 6.16 -1.04 -7.74
C LYS A 170 4.84 -0.35 -7.37
N TYR A 171 3.95 -0.20 -8.36
CA TYR A 171 2.69 0.53 -8.25
C TYR A 171 1.45 -0.38 -8.34
N MET A 172 1.60 -1.71 -8.20
CA MET A 172 0.50 -2.67 -8.35
C MET A 172 -0.25 -2.55 -9.69
N ASN A 173 0.42 -2.14 -10.75
CA ASN A 173 -0.18 -1.93 -12.07
C ASN A 173 -0.18 -3.17 -12.95
N ALA A 174 0.59 -4.22 -12.59
CA ALA A 174 0.65 -5.49 -13.31
C ALA A 174 0.39 -6.68 -12.39
N THR A 175 -0.05 -7.80 -12.97
CA THR A 175 -0.04 -9.11 -12.34
C THR A 175 1.21 -9.89 -12.76
N CYS A 176 1.54 -10.92 -12.00
CA CYS A 176 2.54 -11.90 -12.34
C CYS A 176 2.07 -13.29 -11.93
N LYS A 177 2.62 -14.31 -12.57
CA LYS A 177 2.33 -15.71 -12.28
C LYS A 177 3.03 -16.13 -11.00
N CYS A 178 2.36 -16.90 -10.16
CA CYS A 178 2.96 -17.53 -8.99
C CYS A 178 3.81 -18.72 -9.43
N LEU A 179 4.97 -18.91 -8.81
CA LEU A 179 5.80 -20.11 -8.97
C LEU A 179 5.21 -21.23 -8.11
N GLU A 180 4.68 -22.27 -8.76
CA GLU A 180 3.88 -23.34 -8.11
C GLU A 180 4.65 -24.09 -7.02
N ASP A 181 5.96 -24.19 -7.13
CA ASP A 181 6.81 -24.84 -6.13
C ASP A 181 6.89 -24.10 -4.79
N ASN A 182 6.60 -22.78 -4.80
CA ASN A 182 6.86 -21.90 -3.65
C ASN A 182 5.58 -21.28 -3.09
N ILE A 183 4.50 -21.22 -3.88
CA ILE A 183 3.23 -20.63 -3.48
C ILE A 183 2.08 -21.55 -3.92
N SER A 184 1.22 -21.94 -2.98
CA SER A 184 0.01 -22.68 -3.28
C SER A 184 -1.14 -21.73 -3.61
N LEU A 185 -2.14 -22.21 -4.37
CA LEU A 185 -3.40 -21.50 -4.61
C LEU A 185 -4.15 -21.17 -3.30
N GLU A 186 -3.80 -21.85 -2.21
CA GLU A 186 -4.35 -21.57 -0.88
C GLU A 186 -3.74 -20.34 -0.20
N PHE A 187 -2.73 -19.74 -0.81
CA PHE A 187 -2.10 -18.53 -0.29
C PHE A 187 -3.10 -17.36 -0.38
N PRO A 188 -3.42 -16.65 0.70
CA PRO A 188 -4.56 -15.75 0.74
C PRO A 188 -4.43 -14.50 -0.15
N THR A 189 -3.24 -14.25 -0.70
CA THR A 189 -2.97 -13.16 -1.63
C THR A 189 -2.88 -13.62 -3.10
N THR A 190 -3.06 -14.92 -3.37
CA THR A 190 -3.05 -15.49 -4.73
C THR A 190 -4.45 -15.42 -5.34
N HIS A 191 -4.54 -15.09 -6.62
CA HIS A 191 -5.76 -15.15 -7.39
C HIS A 191 -6.11 -16.61 -7.76
N ILE A 192 -7.37 -16.85 -8.08
CA ILE A 192 -7.86 -18.20 -8.45
C ILE A 192 -7.18 -18.77 -9.70
N ASP A 193 -6.66 -17.90 -10.56
CA ASP A 193 -5.94 -18.24 -11.80
C ASP A 193 -4.43 -18.46 -11.60
N GLY A 194 -3.95 -18.48 -10.35
CA GLY A 194 -2.53 -18.66 -10.03
C GLY A 194 -1.69 -17.41 -10.25
N THR A 195 -2.31 -16.25 -10.43
CA THR A 195 -1.58 -14.97 -10.52
C THR A 195 -1.68 -14.17 -9.21
N ALA A 196 -0.86 -13.13 -9.09
CA ALA A 196 -0.99 -12.13 -8.03
C ALA A 196 -0.68 -10.73 -8.57
N ARG A 197 -1.34 -9.71 -8.01
CA ARG A 197 -0.99 -8.32 -8.28
C ARG A 197 -0.07 -7.83 -7.17
N ILE A 198 1.23 -8.02 -7.36
CA ILE A 198 2.24 -7.75 -6.36
C ILE A 198 2.57 -6.27 -6.25
N GLN A 199 3.14 -5.89 -5.10
CA GLN A 199 3.89 -4.66 -4.91
C GLN A 199 5.33 -4.99 -4.57
N ILE A 200 6.26 -4.58 -5.44
CA ILE A 200 7.68 -4.55 -5.10
C ILE A 200 7.92 -3.28 -4.28
N VAL A 201 8.33 -3.47 -3.04
CA VAL A 201 8.54 -2.38 -2.08
C VAL A 201 9.85 -1.66 -2.40
N GLU A 202 9.76 -0.34 -2.57
CA GLU A 202 10.93 0.50 -2.81
C GLU A 202 11.73 0.73 -1.52
N ASN A 203 13.06 0.74 -1.64
CA ASN A 203 13.97 1.03 -0.54
C ASN A 203 13.67 2.39 0.10
N ASN A 204 13.83 2.48 1.42
CA ASN A 204 13.56 3.67 2.22
C ASN A 204 12.09 4.15 2.19
N SER A 205 11.17 3.32 1.77
CA SER A 205 9.73 3.56 1.91
C SER A 205 9.25 3.18 3.32
N SER A 206 8.02 3.62 3.66
CA SER A 206 7.38 3.21 4.93
C SER A 206 7.22 1.70 5.05
N LEU A 207 6.90 1.02 3.94
CA LEU A 207 6.81 -0.44 3.92
C LEU A 207 8.17 -1.11 4.06
N ASP A 208 9.22 -0.56 3.46
CA ASP A 208 10.59 -1.08 3.62
C ASP A 208 11.04 -1.01 5.07
N LYS A 209 10.77 0.14 5.74
CA LYS A 209 11.01 0.30 7.17
C LYS A 209 10.23 -0.74 7.99
N LEU A 210 8.94 -0.94 7.71
CA LEU A 210 8.13 -1.92 8.42
C LEU A 210 8.62 -3.36 8.18
N LEU A 211 8.97 -3.72 6.95
CA LEU A 211 9.52 -5.03 6.60
C LEU A 211 10.84 -5.30 7.34
N SER A 212 11.69 -4.28 7.55
CA SER A 212 12.94 -4.47 8.30
C SER A 212 12.73 -4.93 9.76
N PHE A 213 11.61 -4.56 10.38
CA PHE A 213 11.21 -5.07 11.68
C PHE A 213 10.49 -6.43 11.63
N LEU A 214 9.82 -6.74 10.52
CA LEU A 214 9.03 -7.96 10.36
C LEU A 214 9.89 -9.17 9.94
N GLU A 215 10.92 -8.96 9.12
CA GLU A 215 11.79 -10.04 8.64
C GLU A 215 12.44 -10.87 9.76
N PRO A 216 12.97 -10.27 10.86
CA PRO A 216 13.48 -11.03 12.00
C PRO A 216 12.39 -11.87 12.69
N MET A 217 11.11 -11.55 12.49
CA MET A 217 9.96 -12.30 13.00
C MET A 217 9.45 -13.36 12.00
N GLY A 218 10.12 -13.52 10.85
CA GLY A 218 9.78 -14.49 9.81
C GLY A 218 8.67 -14.05 8.86
N ILE A 219 8.32 -12.75 8.84
CA ILE A 219 7.31 -12.20 7.95
C ILE A 219 7.98 -11.39 6.85
N GLU A 220 7.95 -11.92 5.62
CA GLU A 220 8.57 -11.33 4.43
C GLU A 220 7.55 -10.74 3.45
N ILE A 221 6.25 -11.09 3.61
CA ILE A 221 5.17 -10.70 2.72
C ILE A 221 4.04 -10.08 3.52
N LEU A 222 3.67 -8.85 3.19
CA LEU A 222 2.50 -8.17 3.72
C LEU A 222 1.32 -8.29 2.75
N ALA A 223 0.12 -8.51 3.26
CA ALA A 223 -1.10 -8.23 2.51
C ALA A 223 -1.40 -6.72 2.60
N ASN A 224 -1.48 -6.07 1.44
CA ASN A 224 -1.73 -4.63 1.34
C ASN A 224 -3.09 -4.35 0.67
N SER A 225 -3.88 -3.53 1.32
CA SER A 225 -5.16 -3.01 0.79
C SER A 225 -5.30 -1.53 1.15
N SER A 226 -6.10 -0.77 0.39
CA SER A 226 -6.34 0.65 0.68
C SER A 226 -7.04 0.86 2.03
N LEU A 227 -6.63 1.89 2.77
CA LEU A 227 -7.28 2.31 4.02
C LEU A 227 -8.56 3.08 3.69
N ASN A 228 -9.67 2.38 3.63
CA ASN A 228 -11.02 2.89 3.46
C ASN A 228 -12.05 1.79 3.77
N VAL A 229 -13.27 2.18 4.01
CA VAL A 229 -14.42 1.24 3.97
C VAL A 229 -14.76 0.93 2.51
N SER A 230 -15.35 -0.23 2.25
CA SER A 230 -15.75 -0.60 0.88
C SER A 230 -16.72 0.42 0.30
N GLY A 231 -16.41 0.93 -0.89
CA GLY A 231 -17.18 1.94 -1.59
C GLY A 231 -16.74 3.40 -1.32
N ASP A 232 -15.98 3.64 -0.26
CA ASP A 232 -15.42 4.96 0.03
C ASP A 232 -14.09 5.19 -0.72
N PRO A 233 -13.68 6.44 -0.97
CA PRO A 233 -12.33 6.75 -1.45
C PRO A 233 -11.28 6.33 -0.42
N THR A 234 -10.03 6.19 -0.86
CA THR A 234 -8.90 5.98 0.04
C THR A 234 -8.72 7.21 0.94
N CYS A 235 -8.41 7.00 2.21
CA CYS A 235 -8.12 8.09 3.16
C CYS A 235 -7.11 9.07 2.60
N PHE A 236 -7.35 10.35 2.81
CA PHE A 236 -6.43 11.40 2.42
C PHE A 236 -5.53 11.80 3.59
N ASP A 237 -6.11 12.04 4.76
CA ASP A 237 -5.44 12.56 5.95
C ASP A 237 -5.67 11.70 7.21
N LEU A 238 -5.20 12.20 8.35
CA LEU A 238 -5.32 11.50 9.63
C LEU A 238 -6.77 11.43 10.10
N VAL A 239 -7.56 12.48 9.88
CA VAL A 239 -8.98 12.50 10.29
C VAL A 239 -9.75 11.40 9.57
N ASP A 240 -9.55 11.25 8.26
CA ASP A 240 -10.11 10.15 7.48
C ASP A 240 -9.71 8.78 8.05
N GLY A 241 -8.44 8.60 8.42
CA GLY A 241 -7.93 7.36 9.02
C GLY A 241 -8.60 7.04 10.36
N LEU A 242 -8.75 8.04 11.24
CA LEU A 242 -9.47 7.93 12.51
C LEU A 242 -10.94 7.57 12.28
N MET A 243 -11.57 8.18 11.28
CA MET A 243 -12.96 7.87 10.90
C MET A 243 -13.12 6.42 10.40
N VAL A 244 -12.16 5.88 9.66
CA VAL A 244 -12.19 4.46 9.28
C VAL A 244 -12.12 3.57 10.52
N CYS A 245 -11.26 3.89 11.48
CA CYS A 245 -11.20 3.16 12.75
C CYS A 245 -12.54 3.23 13.51
N SER A 246 -13.17 4.41 13.59
CA SER A 246 -14.44 4.59 14.30
C SER A 246 -15.61 3.85 13.61
N ARG A 247 -15.60 3.76 12.28
CA ARG A 247 -16.63 3.09 11.48
C ARG A 247 -16.44 1.59 11.30
N THR A 248 -15.26 1.05 11.68
CA THR A 248 -14.90 -0.35 11.48
C THR A 248 -14.41 -0.99 12.78
N LYS A 249 -13.93 -2.23 12.69
CA LYS A 249 -13.24 -2.90 13.81
C LYS A 249 -11.72 -2.79 13.74
N LEU A 250 -11.20 -1.85 12.95
CA LEU A 250 -9.77 -1.53 12.92
C LEU A 250 -9.36 -0.93 14.28
N ARG A 251 -8.39 -1.56 14.92
CA ARG A 251 -7.97 -1.19 16.28
C ARG A 251 -6.69 -0.36 16.33
N TYR A 252 -5.85 -0.49 15.34
CA TYR A 252 -4.50 0.09 15.35
C TYR A 252 -4.25 0.94 14.11
N LEU A 253 -3.68 2.11 14.31
CA LEU A 253 -3.33 3.04 13.24
C LEU A 253 -1.90 3.53 13.46
N LEU A 254 -0.99 3.19 12.55
CA LEU A 254 0.37 3.70 12.51
C LEU A 254 0.39 5.03 11.76
N THR A 255 0.88 6.07 12.43
CA THR A 255 0.83 7.46 11.94
C THR A 255 2.15 8.19 12.21
N ASP A 256 2.32 9.38 11.65
CA ASP A 256 3.45 10.27 11.97
C ASP A 256 3.45 10.74 13.44
N LEU A 257 2.34 10.57 14.16
CA LEU A 257 2.24 10.86 15.60
C LEU A 257 2.57 9.62 16.46
N GLY A 258 2.93 8.51 15.82
CA GLY A 258 3.19 7.23 16.46
C GLY A 258 2.09 6.19 16.23
N LEU A 259 2.08 5.14 17.01
CA LEU A 259 1.10 4.07 16.94
C LEU A 259 -0.09 4.35 17.86
N LEU A 260 -1.24 4.51 17.27
CA LEU A 260 -2.51 4.74 17.95
C LEU A 260 -3.27 3.42 18.13
N LYS A 261 -3.91 3.25 19.29
CA LYS A 261 -4.85 2.16 19.56
C LYS A 261 -6.21 2.76 19.89
N ARG A 262 -7.26 2.29 19.22
CA ARG A 262 -8.64 2.64 19.56
C ARG A 262 -8.99 2.12 20.96
N LYS A 263 -9.59 2.96 21.79
CA LYS A 263 -10.18 2.57 23.06
C LYS A 263 -11.42 1.72 22.80
N THR A 264 -11.58 0.66 23.56
CA THR A 264 -12.74 -0.25 23.50
C THR A 264 -13.90 0.29 24.30
#